data_7c40d34818897690fe0a108b8fa218b6
#
_entry.id   7c40d34818897690fe0a108b8fa218b6
#
_cell.length_a   1.000
_cell.length_b   1.000
_cell.length_c   1.000
_cell.angle_alpha   90.00
_cell.angle_beta   90.00
_cell.angle_gamma   90.00
#
_symmetry.space_group_name_H-M   'P 1'
#
loop_
_entity.id
_entity.type
_entity.pdbx_description
1 polymer ?
#
loop_
_entity_poly.entity_id
_entity_poly.type
_entity_poly.pdbx_seq_one_letter_code
_entity_poly.pdbx_strand_id
1 'polypeptide(L)'
;MSSALTDLCRYPIVQAPMAGGASCPELAAAVSEAGGLGFLAAGYKTADGMYQEIKQLRRLTGRPFGVNLFMPQPAYADAAAVDVYRHQLAGEASWYDTPLGDPDSGRDDGYEAKLAVLRDDPVPLVSFTFGCPTAAAVARLKRAGTLTVVTVTTADEALAAQNAGADAVCVQGVEAGGHQGTHRDDPANDGAGIGLLALIAQIREAVPLPIVAAGGIMRGAQIAAVLAAGAEAAQLGTAFLVCPESGANVLHKQAMTSPLFGRTELTRAFSGRPARGLVNRFMSEHGPYAPAAYPEVHHLTSGLRKAAAKAGDPQAMALWAGQGHRLARDLPAGRLVEVLAAETAAASSALALRNPA
;
A
#
# COMPACT_ATOMS: atom_id res chain seq x y z
N MET A 1 8.60 9.89 24.83
CA MET A 1 7.37 9.18 25.23
C MET A 1 7.07 8.21 24.11
N SER A 2 6.82 6.92 24.43
CA SER A 2 6.33 5.95 23.44
C SER A 2 4.97 6.42 22.92
N SER A 3 4.72 6.35 21.61
CA SER A 3 3.37 6.58 21.08
C SER A 3 2.56 5.29 21.16
N ALA A 4 1.24 5.40 21.18
CA ALA A 4 0.35 4.25 21.17
C ALA A 4 0.59 3.33 19.95
N LEU A 5 1.16 3.86 18.86
CA LEU A 5 1.54 3.10 17.66
C LEU A 5 2.71 2.15 17.93
N THR A 6 3.76 2.61 18.64
CA THR A 6 4.93 1.80 18.97
C THR A 6 4.65 0.73 20.01
N ASP A 7 3.54 0.85 20.77
CA ASP A 7 3.09 -0.17 21.71
C ASP A 7 2.47 -1.40 21.03
N LEU A 8 2.11 -1.30 19.73
CA LEU A 8 1.52 -2.40 18.96
C LEU A 8 2.56 -3.40 18.43
N CYS A 9 3.83 -3.06 18.41
CA CYS A 9 4.88 -3.94 17.86
C CYS A 9 6.19 -3.79 18.64
N ARG A 10 6.97 -4.87 18.67
CA ARG A 10 8.29 -4.90 19.32
C ARG A 10 9.35 -4.15 18.52
N TYR A 11 9.27 -4.23 17.20
CA TYR A 11 10.19 -3.58 16.27
C TYR A 11 9.45 -2.54 15.45
N PRO A 12 10.06 -1.41 15.09
CA PRO A 12 9.44 -0.35 14.32
C PRO A 12 9.30 -0.74 12.82
N ILE A 13 8.75 -1.94 12.58
CA ILE A 13 8.61 -2.56 11.27
C ILE A 13 7.15 -2.90 11.02
N VAL A 14 6.57 -2.30 9.99
CA VAL A 14 5.18 -2.51 9.58
C VAL A 14 5.17 -3.18 8.20
N GLN A 15 4.42 -4.27 8.04
CA GLN A 15 4.14 -4.81 6.71
C GLN A 15 3.01 -3.99 6.08
N ALA A 16 3.29 -3.38 4.93
CA ALA A 16 2.32 -2.53 4.24
C ALA A 16 1.07 -3.31 3.80
N PRO A 17 -0.13 -2.72 3.91
CA PRO A 17 -1.32 -3.31 3.31
C PRO A 17 -1.20 -3.31 1.78
N MET A 18 -1.21 -4.49 1.17
CA MET A 18 -1.05 -4.70 -0.27
C MET A 18 -2.31 -5.36 -0.82
N ALA A 19 -3.25 -4.53 -1.30
CA ALA A 19 -4.50 -5.00 -1.88
C ALA A 19 -4.27 -5.82 -3.17
N GLY A 20 -5.25 -6.67 -3.51
CA GLY A 20 -5.16 -7.54 -4.67
C GLY A 20 -4.54 -8.91 -4.40
N GLY A 21 -4.40 -9.27 -3.10
CA GLY A 21 -4.07 -10.63 -2.69
C GLY A 21 -2.74 -10.80 -1.95
N ALA A 22 -1.76 -9.89 -2.13
CA ALA A 22 -0.45 -10.06 -1.50
C ALA A 22 -0.51 -10.00 0.04
N SER A 23 -1.33 -9.11 0.64
CA SER A 23 -1.64 -9.14 2.08
C SER A 23 -2.73 -10.18 2.34
N CYS A 24 -2.38 -11.22 3.05
CA CYS A 24 -3.25 -12.30 3.49
C CYS A 24 -3.05 -12.56 5.01
N PRO A 25 -3.94 -13.30 5.67
CA PRO A 25 -3.82 -13.60 7.09
C PRO A 25 -2.50 -14.26 7.49
N GLU A 26 -1.96 -15.14 6.65
CA GLU A 26 -0.71 -15.86 6.90
C GLU A 26 0.49 -14.91 6.95
N LEU A 27 0.58 -13.97 5.99
CA LEU A 27 1.64 -12.96 5.97
C LEU A 27 1.54 -12.04 7.18
N ALA A 28 0.34 -11.51 7.45
CA ALA A 28 0.13 -10.60 8.57
C ALA A 28 0.43 -11.26 9.92
N ALA A 29 0.03 -12.53 10.11
CA ALA A 29 0.33 -13.30 11.31
C ALA A 29 1.84 -13.51 11.48
N ALA A 30 2.54 -13.96 10.44
CA ALA A 30 3.98 -14.21 10.49
C ALA A 30 4.78 -12.95 10.87
N VAL A 31 4.39 -11.78 10.34
CA VAL A 31 5.02 -10.50 10.68
C VAL A 31 4.72 -10.10 12.13
N SER A 32 3.46 -10.21 12.58
CA SER A 32 3.07 -9.83 13.94
C SER A 32 3.70 -10.75 15.00
N GLU A 33 3.76 -12.05 14.76
CA GLU A 33 4.42 -13.02 15.67
C GLU A 33 5.92 -12.77 15.80
N ALA A 34 6.57 -12.31 14.73
CA ALA A 34 7.99 -11.96 14.75
C ALA A 34 8.28 -10.59 15.42
N GLY A 35 7.25 -9.87 15.87
CA GLY A 35 7.38 -8.60 16.58
C GLY A 35 7.29 -7.36 15.70
N GLY A 36 6.93 -7.48 14.43
CA GLY A 36 6.47 -6.39 13.57
C GLY A 36 4.98 -6.10 13.74
N LEU A 37 4.39 -5.33 12.84
CA LEU A 37 2.95 -5.09 12.74
C LEU A 37 2.46 -5.54 11.36
N GLY A 38 1.72 -6.64 11.30
CA GLY A 38 1.12 -7.17 10.09
C GLY A 38 -0.16 -6.40 9.70
N PHE A 39 -0.49 -6.37 8.42
CA PHE A 39 -1.68 -5.69 7.92
C PHE A 39 -2.48 -6.56 6.94
N LEU A 40 -3.80 -6.54 7.09
CA LEU A 40 -4.74 -6.93 6.06
C LEU A 40 -5.08 -5.73 5.17
N ALA A 41 -5.34 -5.99 3.90
CA ALA A 41 -5.80 -4.99 2.94
C ALA A 41 -7.23 -5.31 2.51
N ALA A 42 -8.19 -4.46 2.90
CA ALA A 42 -9.60 -4.65 2.59
C ALA A 42 -10.01 -4.10 1.21
N GLY A 43 -9.14 -3.36 0.52
CA GLY A 43 -9.40 -2.88 -0.83
C GLY A 43 -9.77 -4.00 -1.80
N TYR A 44 -10.79 -3.78 -2.64
CA TYR A 44 -11.34 -4.71 -3.62
C TYR A 44 -12.03 -5.96 -3.04
N LYS A 45 -12.32 -5.98 -1.74
CA LYS A 45 -13.03 -7.06 -1.04
C LYS A 45 -14.39 -6.58 -0.60
N THR A 46 -15.32 -7.51 -0.42
CA THR A 46 -16.57 -7.22 0.28
C THR A 46 -16.33 -7.07 1.80
N ALA A 47 -17.26 -6.45 2.51
CA ALA A 47 -17.20 -6.35 3.98
C ALA A 47 -17.16 -7.74 4.65
N ASP A 48 -17.90 -8.71 4.12
CA ASP A 48 -17.85 -10.10 4.61
C ASP A 48 -16.49 -10.74 4.32
N GLY A 49 -15.93 -10.58 3.12
CA GLY A 49 -14.59 -11.09 2.78
C GLY A 49 -13.52 -10.53 3.69
N MET A 50 -13.53 -9.23 3.99
CA MET A 50 -12.66 -8.60 4.98
C MET A 50 -12.86 -9.23 6.37
N TYR A 51 -14.10 -9.41 6.80
CA TYR A 51 -14.40 -9.98 8.11
C TYR A 51 -13.93 -11.43 8.27
N GLN A 52 -14.07 -12.26 7.23
CA GLN A 52 -13.56 -13.64 7.25
C GLN A 52 -12.03 -13.66 7.39
N GLU A 53 -11.30 -12.77 6.72
CA GLU A 53 -9.86 -12.65 6.88
C GLU A 53 -9.46 -12.19 8.29
N ILE A 54 -10.17 -11.23 8.88
CA ILE A 54 -9.96 -10.82 10.28
C ILE A 54 -10.12 -12.01 11.22
N LYS A 55 -11.19 -12.81 11.06
CA LYS A 55 -11.40 -14.01 11.87
C LYS A 55 -10.32 -15.07 11.67
N GLN A 56 -9.85 -15.24 10.43
CA GLN A 56 -8.75 -16.16 10.13
C GLN A 56 -7.45 -15.68 10.77
N LEU A 57 -7.11 -14.39 10.66
CA LEU A 57 -5.92 -13.82 11.27
C LEU A 57 -5.92 -13.97 12.80
N ARG A 58 -7.05 -13.72 13.47
CA ARG A 58 -7.20 -13.91 14.92
C ARG A 58 -7.03 -15.38 15.38
N ARG A 59 -7.23 -16.34 14.49
CA ARG A 59 -6.95 -17.76 14.77
C ARG A 59 -5.47 -18.09 14.63
N LEU A 60 -4.73 -17.33 13.79
CA LEU A 60 -3.32 -17.55 13.53
C LEU A 60 -2.41 -16.81 14.53
N THR A 61 -2.88 -15.69 15.11
CA THR A 61 -2.11 -14.89 16.05
C THR A 61 -2.99 -14.18 17.07
N GLY A 62 -2.48 -14.06 18.31
CA GLY A 62 -3.02 -13.17 19.34
C GLY A 62 -2.34 -11.78 19.34
N ARG A 63 -1.40 -11.53 18.44
CA ARG A 63 -0.67 -10.26 18.37
C ARG A 63 -1.48 -9.17 17.67
N PRO A 64 -1.20 -7.88 17.95
CA PRO A 64 -1.82 -6.77 17.23
C PRO A 64 -1.58 -6.84 15.72
N PHE A 65 -2.56 -6.35 14.95
CA PHE A 65 -2.51 -6.20 13.50
C PHE A 65 -3.34 -5.00 13.06
N GLY A 66 -3.14 -4.56 11.82
CA GLY A 66 -3.91 -3.48 11.21
C GLY A 66 -4.80 -3.95 10.05
N VAL A 67 -5.82 -3.16 9.74
CA VAL A 67 -6.67 -3.31 8.54
C VAL A 67 -6.68 -2.01 7.77
N ASN A 68 -6.44 -2.07 6.45
CA ASN A 68 -6.48 -0.89 5.59
C ASN A 68 -7.80 -0.81 4.82
N LEU A 69 -8.40 0.39 4.79
CA LEU A 69 -9.57 0.72 4.00
C LEU A 69 -9.21 1.71 2.88
N PHE A 70 -9.85 1.56 1.71
CA PHE A 70 -9.85 2.58 0.69
C PHE A 70 -11.00 3.57 0.94
N MET A 71 -10.71 4.86 0.75
CA MET A 71 -11.72 5.90 0.81
C MET A 71 -12.57 5.89 -0.48
N PRO A 72 -13.87 6.18 -0.38
CA PRO A 72 -14.73 6.34 -1.55
C PRO A 72 -14.17 7.38 -2.52
N GLN A 73 -14.25 7.11 -3.83
CA GLN A 73 -13.76 8.02 -4.85
C GLN A 73 -14.89 8.84 -5.46
N PRO A 74 -14.64 10.12 -5.81
CA PRO A 74 -15.64 10.93 -6.52
C PRO A 74 -15.93 10.34 -7.91
N ALA A 75 -17.08 10.69 -8.47
CA ALA A 75 -17.39 10.34 -9.84
C ALA A 75 -16.37 10.96 -10.80
N TYR A 76 -15.87 10.17 -11.75
CA TYR A 76 -15.02 10.69 -12.81
C TYR A 76 -15.85 11.50 -13.82
N ALA A 77 -15.35 12.68 -14.20
CA ALA A 77 -16.13 13.61 -15.02
C ALA A 77 -16.03 13.34 -16.53
N ASP A 78 -15.02 12.59 -17.01
CA ASP A 78 -14.75 12.38 -18.43
C ASP A 78 -14.99 10.93 -18.86
N ALA A 79 -16.25 10.54 -18.98
CA ALA A 79 -16.63 9.22 -19.47
C ALA A 79 -16.12 8.94 -20.90
N ALA A 80 -15.97 9.98 -21.74
CA ALA A 80 -15.47 9.82 -23.09
C ALA A 80 -14.01 9.34 -23.11
N ALA A 81 -13.17 9.82 -22.20
CA ALA A 81 -11.78 9.34 -22.07
C ALA A 81 -11.72 7.86 -21.66
N VAL A 82 -12.63 7.40 -20.81
CA VAL A 82 -12.74 5.98 -20.42
C VAL A 82 -13.18 5.14 -21.62
N ASP A 83 -14.13 5.60 -22.43
CA ASP A 83 -14.58 4.89 -23.62
C ASP A 83 -13.50 4.82 -24.71
N VAL A 84 -12.73 5.88 -24.91
CA VAL A 84 -11.55 5.86 -25.81
C VAL A 84 -10.57 4.80 -25.35
N TYR A 85 -10.25 4.76 -24.05
CA TYR A 85 -9.33 3.78 -23.51
C TYR A 85 -9.86 2.35 -23.61
N ARG A 86 -11.18 2.15 -23.42
CA ARG A 86 -11.85 0.86 -23.63
C ARG A 86 -11.65 0.36 -25.09
N HIS A 87 -11.82 1.21 -26.09
CA HIS A 87 -11.58 0.85 -27.49
C HIS A 87 -10.11 0.49 -27.74
N GLN A 88 -9.19 1.20 -27.12
CA GLN A 88 -7.77 0.91 -27.23
C GLN A 88 -7.38 -0.45 -26.64
N LEU A 89 -8.07 -0.91 -25.60
CA LEU A 89 -7.85 -2.21 -24.96
C LEU A 89 -8.54 -3.37 -25.68
N ALA A 90 -9.30 -3.14 -26.77
CA ALA A 90 -10.01 -4.19 -27.49
C ALA A 90 -9.08 -5.28 -28.05
N GLY A 91 -7.87 -4.92 -28.47
CA GLY A 91 -6.85 -5.87 -28.91
C GLY A 91 -6.40 -6.80 -27.81
N GLU A 92 -6.19 -6.28 -26.59
CA GLU A 92 -5.83 -7.10 -25.42
C GLU A 92 -6.99 -8.04 -25.03
N ALA A 93 -8.24 -7.55 -25.07
CA ALA A 93 -9.42 -8.34 -24.78
C ALA A 93 -9.53 -9.54 -25.74
N SER A 94 -9.29 -9.31 -27.03
CA SER A 94 -9.24 -10.37 -28.06
C SER A 94 -8.05 -11.33 -27.83
N TRP A 95 -6.89 -10.81 -27.50
CA TRP A 95 -5.68 -11.64 -27.28
C TRP A 95 -5.85 -12.64 -26.14
N TYR A 96 -6.46 -12.20 -25.05
CA TYR A 96 -6.70 -13.05 -23.86
C TYR A 96 -8.07 -13.73 -23.85
N ASP A 97 -8.87 -13.63 -24.92
CA ASP A 97 -10.23 -14.18 -25.00
C ASP A 97 -11.05 -13.86 -23.73
N THR A 98 -11.06 -12.57 -23.35
CA THR A 98 -11.74 -12.12 -22.12
C THR A 98 -12.42 -10.76 -22.34
N PRO A 99 -13.65 -10.58 -21.88
CA PRO A 99 -14.31 -9.28 -21.98
C PRO A 99 -13.62 -8.26 -21.05
N LEU A 100 -13.66 -6.99 -21.47
CA LEU A 100 -13.33 -5.88 -20.60
C LEU A 100 -14.40 -5.77 -19.50
N GLY A 101 -13.98 -5.36 -18.30
CA GLY A 101 -14.89 -5.17 -17.19
C GLY A 101 -15.81 -3.97 -17.35
N ASP A 102 -16.81 -3.88 -16.49
CA ASP A 102 -17.73 -2.73 -16.46
C ASP A 102 -17.11 -1.61 -15.61
N PRO A 103 -16.81 -0.43 -16.20
CA PRO A 103 -16.23 0.70 -15.48
C PRO A 103 -17.16 1.24 -14.38
N ASP A 104 -18.48 1.04 -14.49
CA ASP A 104 -19.46 1.53 -13.54
C ASP A 104 -19.73 0.58 -12.35
N SER A 105 -18.87 -0.41 -12.14
CA SER A 105 -19.01 -1.45 -11.09
C SER A 105 -18.95 -0.95 -9.63
N GLY A 106 -18.90 0.35 -9.40
CA GLY A 106 -18.92 0.98 -8.07
C GLY A 106 -17.62 1.74 -7.74
N ARG A 107 -17.75 2.75 -6.86
CA ARG A 107 -16.67 3.71 -6.53
C ARG A 107 -16.37 3.78 -5.03
N ASP A 108 -17.17 3.17 -4.19
CA ASP A 108 -17.10 3.30 -2.74
C ASP A 108 -16.34 2.16 -2.05
N ASP A 109 -15.95 1.12 -2.80
CA ASP A 109 -15.27 -0.07 -2.26
C ASP A 109 -15.98 -0.70 -1.05
N GLY A 110 -17.29 -0.47 -0.90
CA GLY A 110 -18.09 -0.93 0.23
C GLY A 110 -17.67 -0.29 1.57
N TYR A 111 -17.15 0.92 1.55
CA TYR A 111 -16.53 1.62 2.68
C TYR A 111 -17.40 1.63 3.94
N GLU A 112 -18.67 2.07 3.83
CA GLU A 112 -19.55 2.17 5.01
C GLU A 112 -19.84 0.80 5.63
N ALA A 113 -20.03 -0.25 4.81
CA ALA A 113 -20.23 -1.61 5.30
C ALA A 113 -18.99 -2.15 6.02
N LYS A 114 -17.79 -1.91 5.47
CA LYS A 114 -16.52 -2.28 6.10
C LYS A 114 -16.29 -1.52 7.40
N LEU A 115 -16.60 -0.22 7.43
CA LEU A 115 -16.48 0.60 8.63
C LEU A 115 -17.45 0.13 9.73
N ALA A 116 -18.66 -0.31 9.36
CA ALA A 116 -19.62 -0.89 10.30
C ALA A 116 -19.06 -2.18 10.94
N VAL A 117 -18.49 -3.09 10.15
CA VAL A 117 -17.83 -4.30 10.66
C VAL A 117 -16.74 -3.96 11.68
N LEU A 118 -15.84 -3.00 11.35
CA LEU A 118 -14.73 -2.61 12.23
C LEU A 118 -15.18 -1.86 13.48
N ARG A 119 -16.37 -1.25 13.48
CA ARG A 119 -16.99 -0.68 14.67
C ARG A 119 -17.56 -1.76 15.58
N ASP A 120 -18.22 -2.78 14.98
CA ASP A 120 -18.95 -3.82 15.73
C ASP A 120 -18.00 -4.91 16.26
N ASP A 121 -16.88 -5.13 15.55
CA ASP A 121 -15.80 -6.05 15.95
C ASP A 121 -14.43 -5.39 15.78
N PRO A 122 -14.01 -4.52 16.73
CA PRO A 122 -12.84 -3.65 16.60
C PRO A 122 -11.53 -4.41 16.42
N VAL A 123 -10.64 -3.82 15.60
CA VAL A 123 -9.24 -4.25 15.43
C VAL A 123 -8.30 -3.23 16.05
N PRO A 124 -7.05 -3.60 16.42
CA PRO A 124 -6.12 -2.68 17.06
C PRO A 124 -5.82 -1.40 16.27
N LEU A 125 -5.78 -1.48 14.94
CA LEU A 125 -5.44 -0.35 14.09
C LEU A 125 -6.19 -0.41 12.76
N VAL A 126 -6.70 0.75 12.31
CA VAL A 126 -7.27 0.95 10.96
C VAL A 126 -6.50 2.03 10.24
N SER A 127 -6.06 1.75 9.01
CA SER A 127 -5.46 2.76 8.14
C SER A 127 -6.35 3.08 6.94
N PHE A 128 -6.20 4.30 6.41
CA PHE A 128 -6.98 4.81 5.29
C PHE A 128 -6.07 5.23 4.14
N THR A 129 -6.47 4.93 2.92
CA THR A 129 -5.73 5.28 1.69
C THR A 129 -6.69 5.90 0.67
N PHE A 130 -6.20 6.84 -0.16
CA PHE A 130 -6.93 7.57 -1.18
C PHE A 130 -7.89 8.65 -0.66
N GLY A 131 -7.64 9.16 0.53
CA GLY A 131 -8.42 10.21 1.13
C GLY A 131 -8.33 10.21 2.65
N CYS A 132 -8.97 11.21 3.26
CA CYS A 132 -9.04 11.36 4.70
C CYS A 132 -10.45 10.98 5.19
N PRO A 133 -10.58 10.13 6.23
CA PRO A 133 -11.89 9.83 6.82
C PRO A 133 -12.48 11.08 7.51
N THR A 134 -13.78 11.11 7.69
CA THR A 134 -14.43 12.19 8.46
C THR A 134 -14.03 12.12 9.94
N ALA A 135 -14.02 13.28 10.62
CA ALA A 135 -13.76 13.33 12.05
C ALA A 135 -14.73 12.46 12.87
N ALA A 136 -15.97 12.31 12.39
CA ALA A 136 -16.97 11.44 13.02
C ALA A 136 -16.59 9.95 12.89
N ALA A 137 -16.05 9.51 11.73
CA ALA A 137 -15.58 8.14 11.53
C ALA A 137 -14.36 7.85 12.43
N VAL A 138 -13.38 8.74 12.45
CA VAL A 138 -12.21 8.65 13.34
C VAL A 138 -12.65 8.55 14.81
N ALA A 139 -13.52 9.46 15.27
CA ALA A 139 -14.01 9.46 16.66
C ALA A 139 -14.76 8.17 17.02
N ARG A 140 -15.47 7.54 16.09
CA ARG A 140 -16.16 6.26 16.33
C ARG A 140 -15.17 5.12 16.54
N LEU A 141 -14.13 5.01 15.69
CA LEU A 141 -13.08 4.00 15.83
C LEU A 141 -12.29 4.18 17.12
N LYS A 142 -11.93 5.43 17.47
CA LYS A 142 -11.22 5.73 18.73
C LYS A 142 -12.03 5.33 19.97
N ARG A 143 -13.36 5.55 19.98
CA ARG A 143 -14.23 5.08 21.08
C ARG A 143 -14.28 3.56 21.20
N ALA A 144 -14.04 2.83 20.10
CA ALA A 144 -13.93 1.36 20.09
C ALA A 144 -12.52 0.86 20.47
N GLY A 145 -11.58 1.77 20.78
CA GLY A 145 -10.19 1.42 21.14
C GLY A 145 -9.28 1.17 19.93
N THR A 146 -9.71 1.53 18.73
CA THR A 146 -8.96 1.37 17.47
C THR A 146 -8.13 2.61 17.18
N LEU A 147 -6.82 2.45 16.95
CA LEU A 147 -5.95 3.52 16.44
C LEU A 147 -6.21 3.77 14.97
N THR A 148 -6.05 5.01 14.54
CA THR A 148 -6.31 5.45 13.16
C THR A 148 -5.07 6.05 12.52
N VAL A 149 -4.73 5.58 11.30
CA VAL A 149 -3.60 6.06 10.51
C VAL A 149 -4.10 6.50 9.13
N VAL A 150 -3.68 7.66 8.65
CA VAL A 150 -4.03 8.15 7.31
C VAL A 150 -2.78 8.17 6.44
N THR A 151 -2.85 7.54 5.25
CA THR A 151 -1.77 7.62 4.26
C THR A 151 -1.78 9.00 3.62
N VAL A 152 -0.61 9.64 3.59
CA VAL A 152 -0.41 11.00 3.09
C VAL A 152 0.82 11.08 2.18
N THR A 153 0.75 11.95 1.18
CA THR A 153 1.82 12.19 0.20
C THR A 153 2.25 13.66 0.15
N THR A 154 1.58 14.52 0.91
CA THR A 154 1.86 15.95 1.05
C THR A 154 1.63 16.45 2.48
N ALA A 155 2.18 17.62 2.82
CA ALA A 155 1.95 18.28 4.11
C ALA A 155 0.47 18.68 4.29
N ASP A 156 -0.21 19.12 3.23
CA ASP A 156 -1.63 19.49 3.28
C ASP A 156 -2.52 18.29 3.60
N GLU A 157 -2.20 17.12 3.07
CA GLU A 157 -2.89 15.87 3.40
C GLU A 157 -2.66 15.47 4.87
N ALA A 158 -1.45 15.71 5.41
CA ALA A 158 -1.15 15.48 6.81
C ALA A 158 -1.92 16.43 7.74
N LEU A 159 -2.07 17.70 7.36
CA LEU A 159 -2.93 18.66 8.06
C LEU A 159 -4.40 18.25 8.05
N ALA A 160 -4.89 17.74 6.90
CA ALA A 160 -6.25 17.20 6.83
C ALA A 160 -6.45 15.99 7.76
N ALA A 161 -5.48 15.09 7.83
CA ALA A 161 -5.50 13.93 8.74
C ALA A 161 -5.50 14.38 10.22
N GLN A 162 -4.67 15.36 10.58
CA GLN A 162 -4.65 15.95 11.93
C GLN A 162 -6.01 16.57 12.28
N ASN A 163 -6.60 17.36 11.38
CA ASN A 163 -7.89 18.00 11.57
C ASN A 163 -9.04 17.00 11.74
N ALA A 164 -8.95 15.85 11.05
CA ALA A 164 -9.88 14.73 11.25
C ALA A 164 -9.68 14.00 12.58
N GLY A 165 -8.58 14.27 13.30
CA GLY A 165 -8.25 13.66 14.57
C GLY A 165 -7.55 12.31 14.47
N ALA A 166 -6.88 11.99 13.36
CA ALA A 166 -6.08 10.78 13.21
C ALA A 166 -5.00 10.67 14.29
N ASP A 167 -4.63 9.44 14.66
CA ASP A 167 -3.61 9.18 15.68
C ASP A 167 -2.20 9.21 15.11
N ALA A 168 -2.03 8.91 13.82
CA ALA A 168 -0.76 8.95 13.12
C ALA A 168 -0.97 9.13 11.60
N VAL A 169 0.12 9.39 10.88
CA VAL A 169 0.14 9.43 9.42
C VAL A 169 1.13 8.40 8.85
N CYS A 170 0.74 7.74 7.75
CA CYS A 170 1.64 6.95 6.94
C CYS A 170 2.15 7.82 5.80
N VAL A 171 3.40 8.25 5.88
CA VAL A 171 4.06 9.16 4.92
C VAL A 171 4.60 8.34 3.77
N GLN A 172 3.95 8.43 2.60
CA GLN A 172 4.31 7.63 1.44
C GLN A 172 5.13 8.46 0.44
N GLY A 173 6.41 8.13 0.33
CA GLY A 173 7.30 8.69 -0.70
C GLY A 173 7.00 8.14 -2.11
N VAL A 174 7.42 8.87 -3.14
CA VAL A 174 7.24 8.48 -4.55
C VAL A 174 7.93 7.17 -4.92
N GLU A 175 8.87 6.70 -4.12
CA GLU A 175 9.58 5.43 -4.27
C GLU A 175 8.71 4.19 -3.99
N ALA A 176 7.55 4.39 -3.36
CA ALA A 176 6.65 3.31 -2.98
C ALA A 176 6.12 2.55 -4.19
N GLY A 177 5.99 1.22 -4.06
CA GLY A 177 5.29 0.37 -5.01
C GLY A 177 3.78 0.44 -4.85
N GLY A 178 3.05 0.09 -5.91
CA GLY A 178 1.60 0.19 -5.97
C GLY A 178 1.12 1.64 -6.13
N HIS A 179 -0.15 1.85 -5.81
CA HIS A 179 -0.80 3.15 -5.98
C HIS A 179 -0.19 4.23 -5.10
N GLN A 180 -0.04 5.43 -5.67
CA GLN A 180 0.21 6.62 -4.88
C GLN A 180 -1.04 6.94 -4.05
N GLY A 181 -0.86 7.06 -2.74
CA GLY A 181 -1.95 7.22 -1.77
C GLY A 181 -2.53 8.65 -1.68
N THR A 182 -2.32 9.48 -2.70
CA THR A 182 -2.80 10.87 -2.77
C THR A 182 -4.29 10.96 -2.43
N HIS A 183 -4.71 12.00 -1.72
CA HIS A 183 -6.12 12.20 -1.39
C HIS A 183 -6.95 12.63 -2.60
N ARG A 184 -6.31 13.36 -3.52
CA ARG A 184 -6.91 13.75 -4.81
C ARG A 184 -6.06 13.22 -5.94
N ASP A 185 -6.72 12.73 -6.98
CA ASP A 185 -6.06 12.32 -8.21
C ASP A 185 -6.08 13.49 -9.19
N ASP A 186 -4.97 14.22 -9.27
CA ASP A 186 -4.79 15.38 -10.15
C ASP A 186 -3.82 15.02 -11.28
N PRO A 187 -4.31 14.88 -12.54
CA PRO A 187 -3.46 14.57 -13.68
C PRO A 187 -2.33 15.59 -13.94
N ALA A 188 -2.51 16.84 -13.52
CA ALA A 188 -1.48 17.86 -13.67
C ALA A 188 -0.23 17.60 -12.80
N ASN A 189 -0.38 16.75 -11.78
CA ASN A 189 0.69 16.37 -10.84
C ASN A 189 1.25 14.96 -11.08
N ASP A 190 0.97 14.35 -12.23
CA ASP A 190 1.51 13.02 -12.57
C ASP A 190 3.04 13.05 -12.57
N GLY A 191 3.63 12.20 -11.73
CA GLY A 191 5.09 12.14 -11.54
C GLY A 191 5.71 13.19 -10.63
N ALA A 192 4.93 14.12 -10.09
CA ALA A 192 5.41 15.18 -9.17
C ALA A 192 5.59 14.69 -7.71
N GLY A 193 5.68 13.38 -7.48
CA GLY A 193 5.81 12.82 -6.15
C GLY A 193 7.08 13.24 -5.43
N ILE A 194 6.98 13.43 -4.12
CA ILE A 194 8.09 13.84 -3.25
C ILE A 194 8.83 12.59 -2.74
N GLY A 195 10.17 12.63 -2.76
CA GLY A 195 11.00 11.58 -2.17
C GLY A 195 10.82 11.48 -0.66
N LEU A 196 10.90 10.26 -0.11
CA LEU A 196 10.49 9.95 1.25
C LEU A 196 11.15 10.82 2.32
N LEU A 197 12.46 11.02 2.27
CA LEU A 197 13.16 11.81 3.31
C LEU A 197 12.78 13.29 3.29
N ALA A 198 12.60 13.86 2.09
CA ALA A 198 12.15 15.25 1.96
C ALA A 198 10.69 15.38 2.47
N LEU A 199 9.84 14.41 2.15
CA LEU A 199 8.45 14.40 2.59
C LEU A 199 8.32 14.28 4.11
N ILE A 200 9.12 13.41 4.75
CA ILE A 200 9.15 13.29 6.22
C ILE A 200 9.49 14.65 6.86
N ALA A 201 10.52 15.35 6.35
CA ALA A 201 10.91 16.65 6.88
C ALA A 201 9.78 17.68 6.78
N GLN A 202 9.14 17.79 5.60
CA GLN A 202 8.01 18.70 5.38
C GLN A 202 6.82 18.41 6.32
N ILE A 203 6.49 17.12 6.51
CA ILE A 203 5.36 16.73 7.37
C ILE A 203 5.68 16.97 8.84
N ARG A 204 6.92 16.72 9.28
CA ARG A 204 7.35 17.00 10.67
C ARG A 204 7.24 18.48 11.03
N GLU A 205 7.47 19.39 10.08
CA GLU A 205 7.26 20.82 10.28
C GLU A 205 5.78 21.21 10.29
N ALA A 206 4.94 20.49 9.53
CA ALA A 206 3.52 20.81 9.38
C ALA A 206 2.63 20.27 10.53
N VAL A 207 2.91 19.07 11.05
CA VAL A 207 2.06 18.40 12.05
C VAL A 207 2.88 17.69 13.13
N PRO A 208 2.39 17.63 14.38
CA PRO A 208 3.04 16.89 15.46
C PRO A 208 2.68 15.41 15.50
N LEU A 209 1.95 14.88 14.51
CA LEU A 209 1.50 13.49 14.49
C LEU A 209 2.66 12.51 14.39
N PRO A 210 2.58 11.32 15.02
CA PRO A 210 3.45 10.20 14.77
C PRO A 210 3.51 9.83 13.29
N ILE A 211 4.71 9.50 12.78
CA ILE A 211 4.96 9.17 11.37
C ILE A 211 5.33 7.71 11.21
N VAL A 212 4.63 7.01 10.32
CA VAL A 212 5.06 5.73 9.73
C VAL A 212 5.62 6.03 8.34
N ALA A 213 6.91 5.78 8.09
CA ALA A 213 7.56 6.08 6.81
C ALA A 213 7.40 4.92 5.83
N ALA A 214 6.89 5.18 4.61
CA ALA A 214 6.67 4.18 3.58
C ALA A 214 7.25 4.60 2.22
N GLY A 215 7.93 3.70 1.52
CA GLY A 215 8.47 3.95 0.18
C GLY A 215 9.91 3.52 0.00
N GLY A 216 10.16 2.53 -0.87
CA GLY A 216 11.50 2.09 -1.25
C GLY A 216 12.35 1.41 -0.17
N ILE A 217 11.82 1.23 1.05
CA ILE A 217 12.55 0.67 2.20
C ILE A 217 12.67 -0.86 2.07
N MET A 218 13.90 -1.38 2.09
CA MET A 218 14.22 -2.80 1.87
C MET A 218 15.28 -3.34 2.82
N ARG A 219 15.91 -2.48 3.64
CA ARG A 219 17.07 -2.82 4.50
C ARG A 219 16.94 -2.11 5.85
N GLY A 220 17.49 -2.73 6.89
CA GLY A 220 17.51 -2.11 8.23
C GLY A 220 18.24 -0.77 8.29
N ALA A 221 19.27 -0.56 7.46
CA ALA A 221 19.92 0.75 7.38
C ALA A 221 18.98 1.87 6.88
N GLN A 222 18.05 1.55 5.96
CA GLN A 222 17.04 2.50 5.52
C GLN A 222 15.98 2.74 6.60
N ILE A 223 15.62 1.69 7.37
CA ILE A 223 14.77 1.85 8.56
C ILE A 223 15.43 2.81 9.55
N ALA A 224 16.69 2.57 9.91
CA ALA A 224 17.44 3.47 10.80
C ALA A 224 17.48 4.92 10.27
N ALA A 225 17.61 5.11 8.95
CA ALA A 225 17.62 6.44 8.34
C ALA A 225 16.28 7.17 8.49
N VAL A 226 15.14 6.51 8.26
CA VAL A 226 13.83 7.16 8.42
C VAL A 226 13.49 7.40 9.90
N LEU A 227 13.92 6.53 10.81
CA LEU A 227 13.80 6.76 12.25
C LEU A 227 14.63 7.99 12.69
N ALA A 228 15.86 8.13 12.19
CA ALA A 228 16.70 9.30 12.43
C ALA A 228 16.10 10.59 11.83
N ALA A 229 15.33 10.49 10.74
CA ALA A 229 14.60 11.60 10.14
C ALA A 229 13.32 11.98 10.92
N GLY A 230 12.96 11.22 11.97
CA GLY A 230 11.84 11.51 12.86
C GLY A 230 10.58 10.67 12.64
N ALA A 231 10.65 9.60 11.84
CA ALA A 231 9.60 8.59 11.82
C ALA A 231 9.66 7.71 13.07
N GLU A 232 8.53 7.15 13.49
CA GLU A 232 8.44 6.21 14.61
C GLU A 232 8.50 4.74 14.14
N ALA A 233 8.10 4.48 12.91
CA ALA A 233 8.17 3.17 12.28
C ALA A 233 8.38 3.27 10.76
N ALA A 234 8.84 2.17 10.17
CA ALA A 234 8.98 2.01 8.73
C ALA A 234 7.97 0.98 8.21
N GLN A 235 7.22 1.34 7.15
CA GLN A 235 6.27 0.46 6.48
C GLN A 235 6.86 -0.06 5.18
N LEU A 236 6.98 -1.38 5.04
CA LEU A 236 7.60 -2.06 3.92
C LEU A 236 6.54 -2.89 3.18
N GLY A 237 6.37 -2.67 1.87
CA GLY A 237 5.50 -3.50 1.02
C GLY A 237 6.32 -4.47 0.17
N THR A 238 7.09 -3.93 -0.75
CA THR A 238 7.88 -4.67 -1.75
C THR A 238 8.81 -5.71 -1.12
N ALA A 239 9.35 -5.44 0.07
CA ALA A 239 10.22 -6.37 0.80
C ALA A 239 9.50 -7.68 1.18
N PHE A 240 8.19 -7.61 1.44
CA PHE A 240 7.38 -8.77 1.84
C PHE A 240 6.71 -9.51 0.66
N LEU A 241 6.75 -8.96 -0.57
CA LEU A 241 6.07 -9.56 -1.72
C LEU A 241 6.55 -10.97 -2.05
N VAL A 242 7.86 -11.22 -1.96
CA VAL A 242 8.47 -12.51 -2.32
C VAL A 242 8.48 -13.52 -1.17
N CYS A 243 8.08 -13.13 0.04
CA CYS A 243 7.97 -14.06 1.17
C CYS A 243 7.05 -15.24 0.83
N PRO A 244 7.35 -16.46 1.27
CA PRO A 244 6.49 -17.63 1.05
C PRO A 244 5.04 -17.39 1.51
N GLU A 245 4.84 -16.72 2.65
CA GLU A 245 3.53 -16.43 3.24
C GLU A 245 2.73 -15.38 2.47
N SER A 246 3.38 -14.59 1.60
CA SER A 246 2.68 -13.60 0.78
C SER A 246 1.76 -14.26 -0.24
N GLY A 247 0.51 -13.81 -0.32
CA GLY A 247 -0.47 -14.22 -1.32
C GLY A 247 -0.24 -13.64 -2.72
N ALA A 248 0.91 -12.97 -2.97
CA ALA A 248 1.25 -12.47 -4.29
C ALA A 248 1.35 -13.60 -5.31
N ASN A 249 0.85 -13.34 -6.54
CA ASN A 249 0.91 -14.31 -7.62
C ASN A 249 2.35 -14.77 -7.88
N VAL A 250 2.54 -16.06 -8.17
CA VAL A 250 3.87 -16.66 -8.39
C VAL A 250 4.65 -15.97 -9.51
N LEU A 251 3.98 -15.56 -10.59
CA LEU A 251 4.62 -14.81 -11.69
C LEU A 251 5.09 -13.43 -11.22
N HIS A 252 4.35 -12.77 -10.31
CA HIS A 252 4.78 -11.51 -9.72
C HIS A 252 6.04 -11.71 -8.86
N LYS A 253 6.06 -12.75 -8.00
CA LYS A 253 7.26 -13.09 -7.21
C LYS A 253 8.47 -13.38 -8.11
N GLN A 254 8.29 -14.13 -9.19
CA GLN A 254 9.33 -14.42 -10.18
C GLN A 254 9.81 -13.15 -10.90
N ALA A 255 8.89 -12.28 -11.33
CA ALA A 255 9.23 -11.02 -11.98
C ALA A 255 10.08 -10.11 -11.09
N MET A 256 9.84 -10.10 -9.77
CA MET A 256 10.60 -9.30 -8.79
C MET A 256 12.10 -9.61 -8.76
N THR A 257 12.47 -10.85 -9.07
CA THR A 257 13.87 -11.32 -9.07
C THR A 257 14.45 -11.52 -10.47
N SER A 258 13.62 -11.37 -11.50
CA SER A 258 14.02 -11.57 -12.90
C SER A 258 14.79 -10.36 -13.45
N PRO A 259 15.91 -10.56 -14.17
CA PRO A 259 16.62 -9.48 -14.84
C PRO A 259 15.81 -8.80 -15.96
N LEU A 260 14.74 -9.45 -16.46
CA LEU A 260 13.86 -8.89 -17.48
C LEU A 260 13.07 -7.67 -17.00
N PHE A 261 12.82 -7.56 -15.69
CA PHE A 261 12.07 -6.47 -15.08
C PHE A 261 13.00 -5.57 -14.27
N GLY A 262 13.88 -4.84 -14.97
CA GLY A 262 15.00 -4.14 -14.36
C GLY A 262 14.68 -2.79 -13.72
N ARG A 263 13.50 -2.19 -13.98
CA ARG A 263 13.13 -0.84 -13.52
C ARG A 263 11.66 -0.76 -13.15
N THR A 264 11.32 0.25 -12.35
CA THR A 264 9.93 0.57 -12.00
C THR A 264 9.56 1.95 -12.52
N GLU A 265 8.32 2.12 -12.95
CA GLU A 265 7.75 3.41 -13.35
C GLU A 265 6.35 3.59 -12.78
N LEU A 266 5.90 4.86 -12.68
CA LEU A 266 4.51 5.18 -12.41
C LEU A 266 3.69 4.99 -13.69
N THR A 267 2.48 4.45 -13.55
CA THR A 267 1.55 4.25 -14.66
C THR A 267 0.11 4.37 -14.20
N ARG A 268 -0.78 4.77 -15.09
CA ARG A 268 -2.25 4.71 -14.96
C ARG A 268 -2.84 3.52 -15.72
N ALA A 269 -2.05 2.79 -16.51
CA ALA A 269 -2.52 1.79 -17.46
C ALA A 269 -3.48 0.75 -16.87
N PHE A 270 -3.23 0.31 -15.64
CA PHE A 270 -4.00 -0.76 -15.00
C PHE A 270 -5.19 -0.30 -14.17
N SER A 271 -5.19 0.95 -13.73
CA SER A 271 -6.20 1.37 -12.74
C SER A 271 -6.75 2.79 -12.94
N GLY A 272 -6.14 3.60 -13.80
CA GLY A 272 -6.50 5.01 -13.96
C GLY A 272 -5.92 5.92 -12.87
N ARG A 273 -5.21 5.37 -11.88
CA ARG A 273 -4.54 6.12 -10.80
C ARG A 273 -3.05 5.86 -10.84
N PRO A 274 -2.17 6.85 -10.57
CA PRO A 274 -0.73 6.63 -10.56
C PRO A 274 -0.34 5.50 -9.61
N ALA A 275 0.31 4.49 -10.14
CA ALA A 275 0.80 3.35 -9.38
C ALA A 275 2.16 2.91 -9.91
N ARG A 276 3.10 2.61 -9.01
CA ARG A 276 4.45 2.18 -9.39
C ARG A 276 4.51 0.67 -9.52
N GLY A 277 4.97 0.21 -10.68
CA GLY A 277 5.19 -1.21 -10.97
C GLY A 277 6.45 -1.47 -11.76
N LEU A 278 6.83 -2.74 -11.85
CA LEU A 278 7.83 -3.23 -12.79
C LEU A 278 7.37 -2.93 -14.22
N VAL A 279 8.22 -2.28 -15.00
CA VAL A 279 7.89 -1.92 -16.38
C VAL A 279 7.73 -3.17 -17.21
N ASN A 280 6.60 -3.28 -17.87
CA ASN A 280 6.27 -4.36 -18.80
C ASN A 280 5.62 -3.81 -20.08
N ARG A 281 5.31 -4.70 -21.02
CA ARG A 281 4.71 -4.35 -22.31
C ARG A 281 3.43 -3.52 -22.12
N PHE A 282 2.50 -3.99 -21.27
CA PHE A 282 1.22 -3.33 -21.08
C PHE A 282 1.37 -1.87 -20.57
N MET A 283 2.29 -1.64 -19.65
CA MET A 283 2.60 -0.28 -19.19
C MET A 283 3.12 0.60 -20.32
N SER A 284 4.02 0.07 -21.16
CA SER A 284 4.64 0.82 -22.26
C SER A 284 3.66 1.14 -23.38
N GLU A 285 2.79 0.21 -23.73
CA GLU A 285 1.86 0.35 -24.85
C GLU A 285 0.59 1.14 -24.47
N HIS A 286 0.07 0.98 -23.24
CA HIS A 286 -1.20 1.55 -22.82
C HIS A 286 -1.07 2.72 -21.83
N GLY A 287 0.07 2.82 -21.13
CA GLY A 287 0.31 3.91 -20.15
C GLY A 287 0.11 5.32 -20.71
N PRO A 288 0.65 5.64 -21.90
CA PRO A 288 0.52 6.97 -22.49
C PRO A 288 -0.94 7.40 -22.80
N TYR A 289 -1.86 6.45 -22.86
CA TYR A 289 -3.25 6.69 -23.25
C TYR A 289 -4.24 6.52 -22.08
N ALA A 290 -3.77 6.04 -20.94
CA ALA A 290 -4.62 5.72 -19.81
C ALA A 290 -5.13 7.01 -19.14
N PRO A 291 -6.46 7.18 -19.02
CA PRO A 291 -7.04 8.36 -18.37
C PRO A 291 -6.84 8.33 -16.86
N ALA A 292 -6.93 9.52 -16.24
CA ALA A 292 -7.04 9.66 -14.79
C ALA A 292 -8.47 9.33 -14.37
N ALA A 293 -8.82 8.06 -14.29
CA ALA A 293 -10.17 7.54 -14.04
C ALA A 293 -10.12 6.30 -13.15
N TYR A 294 -9.91 6.50 -11.85
CA TYR A 294 -9.98 5.46 -10.84
C TYR A 294 -11.29 5.55 -10.06
N PRO A 295 -12.02 4.45 -9.85
CA PRO A 295 -11.68 3.06 -10.14
C PRO A 295 -12.15 2.51 -11.51
N GLU A 296 -12.67 3.33 -12.42
CA GLU A 296 -13.24 2.89 -13.69
C GLU A 296 -12.25 2.05 -14.52
N VAL A 297 -11.02 2.53 -14.70
CA VAL A 297 -9.98 1.79 -15.43
C VAL A 297 -9.57 0.53 -14.67
N HIS A 298 -9.56 0.54 -13.33
CA HIS A 298 -9.32 -0.66 -12.53
C HIS A 298 -10.35 -1.76 -12.84
N HIS A 299 -11.63 -1.40 -12.89
CA HIS A 299 -12.70 -2.34 -13.23
C HIS A 299 -12.56 -2.84 -14.67
N LEU A 300 -12.32 -1.92 -15.60
CA LEU A 300 -12.15 -2.21 -17.02
C LEU A 300 -11.04 -3.26 -17.28
N THR A 301 -9.90 -3.13 -16.61
CA THR A 301 -8.71 -3.98 -16.83
C THR A 301 -8.64 -5.22 -15.93
N SER A 302 -9.50 -5.35 -14.93
CA SER A 302 -9.38 -6.42 -13.92
C SER A 302 -9.45 -7.82 -14.52
N GLY A 303 -10.32 -8.04 -15.51
CA GLY A 303 -10.44 -9.28 -16.28
C GLY A 303 -9.19 -9.60 -17.07
N LEU A 304 -8.63 -8.59 -17.78
CA LEU A 304 -7.40 -8.73 -18.57
C LEU A 304 -6.23 -9.18 -17.71
N ARG A 305 -5.99 -8.53 -16.57
CA ARG A 305 -4.90 -8.87 -15.65
C ARG A 305 -5.01 -10.30 -15.12
N LYS A 306 -6.24 -10.75 -14.83
CA LYS A 306 -6.51 -12.13 -14.39
C LYS A 306 -6.27 -13.13 -15.53
N ALA A 307 -6.71 -12.81 -16.75
CA ALA A 307 -6.50 -13.65 -17.92
C ALA A 307 -5.01 -13.76 -18.29
N ALA A 308 -4.26 -12.66 -18.26
CA ALA A 308 -2.81 -12.65 -18.43
C ALA A 308 -2.10 -13.54 -17.39
N ALA A 309 -2.48 -13.42 -16.11
CA ALA A 309 -1.93 -14.27 -15.06
C ALA A 309 -2.23 -15.76 -15.30
N LYS A 310 -3.46 -16.10 -15.75
CA LYS A 310 -3.85 -17.47 -16.09
C LYS A 310 -3.07 -18.00 -17.30
N ALA A 311 -2.77 -17.13 -18.28
CA ALA A 311 -1.97 -17.47 -19.47
C ALA A 311 -0.46 -17.56 -19.17
N GLY A 312 -0.01 -17.25 -17.96
CA GLY A 312 1.41 -17.23 -17.60
C GLY A 312 2.17 -16.03 -18.15
N ASP A 313 1.48 -14.95 -18.51
CA ASP A 313 2.08 -13.77 -19.14
C ASP A 313 2.22 -12.58 -18.16
N PRO A 314 3.42 -12.35 -17.58
CA PRO A 314 3.66 -11.21 -16.72
C PRO A 314 3.69 -9.87 -17.48
N GLN A 315 3.74 -9.87 -18.81
CA GLN A 315 3.82 -8.67 -19.62
C GLN A 315 2.51 -7.85 -19.67
N ALA A 316 1.39 -8.45 -19.22
CA ALA A 316 0.11 -7.75 -19.07
C ALA A 316 -0.46 -7.84 -17.64
N MET A 317 0.37 -8.17 -16.65
CA MET A 317 0.01 -8.16 -15.24
C MET A 317 0.39 -6.83 -14.58
N ALA A 318 -0.38 -6.41 -13.58
CA ALA A 318 -0.01 -5.30 -12.70
C ALA A 318 1.04 -5.79 -11.68
N LEU A 319 2.31 -5.61 -12.00
CA LEU A 319 3.44 -6.06 -11.19
C LEU A 319 3.92 -4.94 -10.25
N TRP A 320 3.11 -4.61 -9.24
CA TRP A 320 3.40 -3.50 -8.34
C TRP A 320 4.67 -3.73 -7.54
N ALA A 321 5.60 -2.77 -7.60
CA ALA A 321 6.88 -2.83 -6.91
C ALA A 321 7.47 -1.43 -6.74
N GLY A 322 8.09 -1.16 -5.58
CA GLY A 322 8.81 0.08 -5.31
C GLY A 322 10.21 0.11 -5.94
N GLN A 323 10.85 1.26 -5.90
CA GLN A 323 12.17 1.46 -6.51
C GLN A 323 13.27 0.56 -5.92
N GLY A 324 13.08 0.08 -4.69
CA GLY A 324 14.02 -0.83 -4.03
C GLY A 324 13.87 -2.31 -4.43
N HIS A 325 13.03 -2.68 -5.41
CA HIS A 325 12.65 -4.07 -5.70
C HIS A 325 13.83 -5.03 -5.89
N ARG A 326 14.94 -4.60 -6.49
CA ARG A 326 16.15 -5.41 -6.69
C ARG A 326 16.83 -5.86 -5.38
N LEU A 327 16.41 -5.28 -4.25
CA LEU A 327 16.88 -5.64 -2.93
C LEU A 327 15.96 -6.69 -2.26
N ALA A 328 14.97 -7.24 -2.95
CA ALA A 328 14.08 -8.26 -2.42
C ALA A 328 14.87 -9.50 -1.96
N ARG A 329 14.38 -10.12 -0.87
CA ARG A 329 14.99 -11.32 -0.28
C ARG A 329 13.93 -12.41 -0.18
N ASP A 330 14.20 -13.56 -0.72
CA ASP A 330 13.36 -14.75 -0.57
C ASP A 330 13.60 -15.38 0.81
N LEU A 331 12.89 -14.84 1.79
CA LEU A 331 12.93 -15.26 3.18
C LEU A 331 11.51 -15.41 3.72
N PRO A 332 11.26 -16.34 4.66
CA PRO A 332 10.04 -16.32 5.45
C PRO A 332 9.83 -14.96 6.12
N ALA A 333 8.59 -14.48 6.19
CA ALA A 333 8.27 -13.13 6.64
C ALA A 333 8.75 -12.85 8.07
N GLY A 334 8.59 -13.81 8.98
CA GLY A 334 9.11 -13.69 10.32
C GLY A 334 10.63 -13.54 10.35
N ARG A 335 11.35 -14.34 9.52
CA ARG A 335 12.80 -14.24 9.41
C ARG A 335 13.24 -12.90 8.82
N LEU A 336 12.50 -12.39 7.85
CA LEU A 336 12.77 -11.07 7.28
C LEU A 336 12.64 -9.97 8.35
N VAL A 337 11.63 -10.01 9.21
CA VAL A 337 11.47 -9.06 10.34
C VAL A 337 12.69 -9.12 11.27
N GLU A 338 13.14 -10.31 11.66
CA GLU A 338 14.32 -10.48 12.53
C GLU A 338 15.59 -9.90 11.90
N VAL A 339 15.83 -10.19 10.61
CA VAL A 339 17.00 -9.68 9.86
C VAL A 339 16.96 -8.16 9.76
N LEU A 340 15.80 -7.58 9.42
CA LEU A 340 15.63 -6.13 9.33
C LEU A 340 15.83 -5.46 10.70
N ALA A 341 15.33 -6.05 11.78
CA ALA A 341 15.52 -5.52 13.14
C ALA A 341 17.01 -5.53 13.54
N ALA A 342 17.73 -6.62 13.27
CA ALA A 342 19.16 -6.72 13.54
C ALA A 342 19.99 -5.70 12.71
N GLU A 343 19.68 -5.57 11.42
CA GLU A 343 20.30 -4.57 10.54
C GLU A 343 20.03 -3.14 11.02
N THR A 344 18.80 -2.86 11.49
CA THR A 344 18.42 -1.53 12.02
C THR A 344 19.25 -1.21 13.26
N ALA A 345 19.34 -2.13 14.20
CA ALA A 345 20.15 -1.96 15.42
C ALA A 345 21.63 -1.73 15.09
N ALA A 346 22.20 -2.51 14.17
CA ALA A 346 23.59 -2.35 13.74
C ALA A 346 23.85 -0.98 13.09
N ALA A 347 22.94 -0.52 12.21
CA ALA A 347 23.05 0.77 11.56
C ALA A 347 22.93 1.93 12.56
N SER A 348 22.00 1.86 13.51
CA SER A 348 21.84 2.87 14.57
C SER A 348 23.09 2.97 15.46
N SER A 349 23.67 1.83 15.86
CA SER A 349 24.90 1.79 16.62
C SER A 349 26.08 2.40 15.86
N ALA A 350 26.19 2.11 14.56
CA ALA A 350 27.26 2.68 13.72
C ALA A 350 27.13 4.21 13.56
N LEU A 351 25.90 4.75 13.52
CA LEU A 351 25.66 6.20 13.50
C LEU A 351 26.06 6.86 14.83
N ALA A 352 25.72 6.25 15.96
CA ALA A 352 26.09 6.76 17.29
C ALA A 352 27.61 6.82 17.48
N LEU A 353 28.38 5.85 16.97
CA LEU A 353 29.83 5.83 17.03
C LEU A 353 30.49 6.91 16.15
N ARG A 354 29.83 7.38 15.08
CA ARG A 354 30.38 8.43 14.20
C ARG A 354 30.15 9.83 14.73
N ASN A 355 29.21 10.01 15.65
CA ASN A 355 28.92 11.28 16.32
C ASN A 355 29.05 11.09 17.84
N PRO A 356 30.29 10.94 18.37
CA PRO A 356 30.49 10.94 19.82
C PRO A 356 30.04 12.33 20.35
N ALA A 357 29.21 12.31 21.41
CA ALA A 357 28.72 13.53 22.08
C ALA A 357 29.85 14.37 22.65
#